data_56c51ad4cb607f020bc4141cf28f8956
#
_entry.id   56c51ad4cb607f020bc4141cf28f8956
#
_cell.length_a   1.000
_cell.length_b   1.000
_cell.length_c   1.000
_cell.angle_alpha   90.00
_cell.angle_beta   90.00
_cell.angle_gamma   90.00
#
_symmetry.space_group_name_H-M   'P 1'
#
loop_
_entity.id
_entity.type
_entity.pdbx_description
1 polymer ?
#
loop_
_entity_poly.entity_id
_entity_poly.type
_entity_poly.pdbx_seq_one_letter_code
_entity_poly.pdbx_strand_id
1 'polypeptide(L)'
;IQTFTYWTVLSNGPGENITSGLVDREGRKMPAWYAMQKVIGEVRSFEELYMRFCWQGTVPVRGGETENPAFSMLEHPLSGDAGISEIRASEDCIVGVFGNQGERAYLVSNYTDPAEGKNAAFSARFRSEKVVLCRGGARKEISLQDDVFECTLESGEGIFLIPKE
;
A
#
# COMPACT_ATOMS: atom_id res chain seq x y z
N ILE A 1 5.63 -7.98 1.95
CA ILE A 1 6.78 -7.91 1.00
C ILE A 1 7.68 -6.78 1.45
N GLN A 2 8.92 -7.10 1.80
CA GLN A 2 9.93 -6.09 2.18
C GLN A 2 10.88 -5.73 1.03
N THR A 3 10.74 -6.37 -0.11
CA THR A 3 11.49 -6.06 -1.34
C THR A 3 10.60 -6.21 -2.55
N PHE A 4 10.93 -5.50 -3.62
CA PHE A 4 10.29 -5.69 -4.91
C PHE A 4 11.33 -5.58 -6.02
N THR A 5 11.07 -6.25 -7.13
CA THR A 5 11.89 -6.16 -8.34
C THR A 5 11.02 -5.78 -9.52
N TYR A 6 11.61 -5.02 -10.44
CA TYR A 6 10.94 -4.74 -11.71
C TYR A 6 11.33 -5.81 -12.73
N TRP A 7 10.32 -6.48 -13.31
CA TRP A 7 10.55 -7.62 -14.20
C TRP A 7 11.38 -7.28 -15.43
N THR A 8 11.09 -6.15 -16.06
CA THR A 8 11.71 -5.78 -17.33
C THR A 8 12.36 -4.41 -17.26
N VAL A 9 13.68 -4.38 -17.40
CA VAL A 9 14.45 -3.14 -17.46
C VAL A 9 14.42 -2.55 -18.87
N LEU A 10 14.55 -3.39 -19.91
CA LEU A 10 14.61 -2.98 -21.31
C LEU A 10 13.24 -3.12 -21.98
N SER A 11 12.78 -2.06 -22.63
CA SER A 11 11.62 -2.09 -23.52
C SER A 11 12.03 -2.49 -24.93
N ASN A 12 11.32 -3.45 -25.53
CA ASN A 12 11.61 -3.93 -26.88
C ASN A 12 11.05 -3.03 -27.99
N GLY A 13 10.20 -2.06 -27.67
CA GLY A 13 9.64 -1.14 -28.65
C GLY A 13 8.26 -1.56 -29.21
N PRO A 14 7.68 -0.74 -30.10
CA PRO A 14 6.34 -0.98 -30.65
C PRO A 14 6.25 -2.29 -31.42
N GLY A 15 5.19 -3.06 -31.16
CA GLY A 15 4.91 -4.33 -31.83
C GLY A 15 5.59 -5.56 -31.24
N GLU A 16 6.41 -5.40 -30.21
CA GLU A 16 6.98 -6.51 -29.47
C GLU A 16 6.21 -6.74 -28.15
N ASN A 17 6.30 -7.96 -27.58
CA ASN A 17 5.51 -8.35 -26.39
C ASN A 17 5.87 -7.61 -25.10
N ILE A 18 6.99 -6.85 -25.06
CA ILE A 18 7.48 -6.12 -23.89
C ILE A 18 7.70 -4.66 -24.26
N THR A 19 6.70 -3.83 -23.99
CA THR A 19 6.73 -2.40 -24.29
C THR A 19 6.87 -1.50 -23.07
N SER A 20 6.82 -2.08 -21.85
CA SER A 20 6.77 -1.36 -20.56
C SER A 20 8.05 -1.41 -19.75
N GLY A 21 9.22 -1.50 -20.40
CA GLY A 21 10.52 -1.46 -19.74
C GLY A 21 10.85 -0.10 -19.13
N LEU A 22 11.86 -0.06 -18.28
CA LEU A 22 12.36 1.19 -17.67
C LEU A 22 13.11 2.07 -18.65
N VAL A 23 13.85 1.45 -19.57
CA VAL A 23 14.61 2.14 -20.62
C VAL A 23 14.33 1.49 -21.97
N ASP A 24 14.48 2.24 -23.06
CA ASP A 24 14.45 1.71 -24.42
C ASP A 24 15.84 1.16 -24.85
N ARG A 25 15.93 0.68 -26.10
CA ARG A 25 17.19 0.11 -26.64
C ARG A 25 18.31 1.13 -26.78
N GLU A 26 17.98 2.42 -26.89
CA GLU A 26 18.91 3.53 -26.95
C GLU A 26 19.27 4.07 -25.56
N GLY A 27 18.78 3.45 -24.47
CA GLY A 27 19.02 3.86 -23.09
C GLY A 27 18.19 5.06 -22.62
N ARG A 28 17.17 5.48 -23.37
CA ARG A 28 16.29 6.59 -22.97
C ARG A 28 15.29 6.10 -21.93
N LYS A 29 15.05 6.92 -20.91
CA LYS A 29 14.13 6.64 -19.81
C LYS A 29 12.68 6.62 -20.32
N MET A 30 11.98 5.55 -20.05
CA MET A 30 10.56 5.38 -20.36
C MET A 30 9.68 5.92 -19.22
N PRO A 31 8.36 6.11 -19.41
CA PRO A 31 7.46 6.55 -18.34
C PRO A 31 7.54 5.71 -17.07
N ALA A 32 7.70 4.38 -17.22
CA ALA A 32 7.87 3.45 -16.10
C ALA A 32 9.11 3.75 -15.22
N TRP A 33 10.18 4.32 -15.80
CA TRP A 33 11.35 4.77 -15.03
C TRP A 33 10.98 5.85 -14.01
N TYR A 34 10.23 6.85 -14.43
CA TYR A 34 9.86 7.97 -13.56
C TYR A 34 8.84 7.54 -12.50
N ALA A 35 7.88 6.67 -12.87
CA ALA A 35 6.95 6.08 -11.92
C ALA A 35 7.69 5.27 -10.85
N MET A 36 8.63 4.41 -11.25
CA MET A 36 9.44 3.62 -10.33
C MET A 36 10.33 4.50 -9.45
N GLN A 37 10.95 5.54 -10.01
CA GLN A 37 11.78 6.49 -9.26
C GLN A 37 10.96 7.19 -8.17
N LYS A 38 9.70 7.60 -8.48
CA LYS A 38 8.77 8.19 -7.52
C LYS A 38 8.47 7.21 -6.38
N VAL A 39 8.04 5.99 -6.70
CA VAL A 39 7.70 4.95 -5.71
C VAL A 39 8.90 4.62 -4.81
N ILE A 40 10.09 4.44 -5.39
CA ILE A 40 11.31 4.20 -4.61
C ILE A 40 11.61 5.38 -3.67
N GLY A 41 11.43 6.61 -4.15
CA GLY A 41 11.62 7.81 -3.32
C GLY A 41 10.66 7.86 -2.14
N GLU A 42 9.39 7.52 -2.36
CA GLU A 42 8.37 7.45 -1.31
C GLU A 42 8.70 6.37 -0.28
N VAL A 43 9.03 5.15 -0.70
CA VAL A 43 9.41 4.05 0.21
C VAL A 43 10.64 4.41 1.03
N ARG A 44 11.68 4.98 0.41
CA ARG A 44 12.90 5.41 1.11
C ARG A 44 12.65 6.46 2.20
N SER A 45 11.62 7.28 2.06
CA SER A 45 11.29 8.30 3.07
C SER A 45 10.87 7.72 4.43
N PHE A 46 10.41 6.47 4.45
CA PHE A 46 10.03 5.75 5.68
C PHE A 46 10.69 4.37 5.83
N GLU A 47 11.70 4.07 5.02
CA GLU A 47 12.40 2.78 4.96
C GLU A 47 12.86 2.32 6.36
N GLU A 48 13.51 3.18 7.14
CA GLU A 48 13.97 2.85 8.49
C GLU A 48 12.83 2.42 9.42
N LEU A 49 11.65 3.07 9.29
CA LEU A 49 10.47 2.70 10.06
C LEU A 49 9.91 1.37 9.58
N TYR A 50 9.74 1.22 8.26
CA TYR A 50 9.20 0.02 7.64
C TYR A 50 10.04 -1.22 7.97
N MET A 51 11.36 -1.13 7.87
CA MET A 51 12.30 -2.23 8.14
C MET A 51 12.39 -2.62 9.62
N ARG A 52 11.84 -1.83 10.53
CA ARG A 52 11.72 -2.21 11.95
C ARG A 52 10.66 -3.27 12.19
N PHE A 53 9.71 -3.42 11.30
CA PHE A 53 8.56 -4.30 11.47
C PHE A 53 8.69 -5.56 10.60
N CYS A 54 8.13 -6.67 11.09
CA CYS A 54 7.99 -7.92 10.34
C CYS A 54 6.54 -8.10 9.91
N TRP A 55 6.33 -8.43 8.65
CA TRP A 55 5.01 -8.78 8.12
C TRP A 55 4.44 -10.01 8.80
N GLN A 56 3.16 -9.98 9.16
CA GLN A 56 2.45 -11.04 9.88
C GLN A 56 1.28 -11.62 9.07
N GLY A 57 0.80 -10.91 8.07
CA GLY A 57 -0.31 -11.33 7.24
C GLY A 57 -1.04 -10.15 6.61
N THR A 58 -2.11 -10.43 5.89
CA THR A 58 -2.87 -9.41 5.15
C THR A 58 -4.36 -9.55 5.43
N VAL A 59 -5.01 -8.44 5.78
CA VAL A 59 -6.47 -8.34 5.93
C VAL A 59 -7.04 -7.84 4.60
N PRO A 60 -7.85 -8.65 3.88
CA PRO A 60 -8.62 -8.17 2.75
C PRO A 60 -9.78 -7.32 3.24
N VAL A 61 -9.96 -6.14 2.67
CA VAL A 61 -11.07 -5.22 2.97
C VAL A 61 -11.92 -5.08 1.71
N ARG A 62 -13.13 -5.60 1.75
CA ARG A 62 -14.06 -5.55 0.61
C ARG A 62 -14.77 -4.20 0.59
N GLY A 63 -14.73 -3.54 -0.56
CA GLY A 63 -15.43 -2.28 -0.81
C GLY A 63 -16.77 -2.44 -1.52
N GLY A 64 -17.03 -3.61 -2.11
CA GLY A 64 -18.24 -3.90 -2.90
C GLY A 64 -18.84 -5.27 -2.63
N GLU A 65 -19.98 -5.55 -3.28
CA GLU A 65 -20.66 -6.86 -3.18
C GLU A 65 -19.97 -7.93 -4.02
N THR A 66 -19.26 -7.54 -5.08
CA THR A 66 -18.58 -8.47 -5.99
C THR A 66 -17.27 -8.95 -5.38
N GLU A 67 -17.06 -10.25 -5.35
CA GLU A 67 -15.81 -10.82 -4.87
C GLU A 67 -14.66 -10.51 -5.83
N ASN A 68 -13.58 -9.91 -5.31
CA ASN A 68 -12.36 -9.71 -6.07
C ASN A 68 -11.57 -11.04 -6.11
N PRO A 69 -11.42 -11.68 -7.27
CA PRO A 69 -10.73 -12.95 -7.34
C PRO A 69 -9.28 -12.88 -6.90
N ALA A 70 -8.65 -11.70 -6.93
CA ALA A 70 -7.28 -11.51 -6.44
C ALA A 70 -7.15 -11.72 -4.92
N PHE A 71 -8.24 -11.59 -4.14
CA PHE A 71 -8.20 -11.90 -2.71
C PHE A 71 -7.93 -13.37 -2.41
N SER A 72 -8.32 -14.29 -3.31
CA SER A 72 -8.01 -15.71 -3.17
C SER A 72 -6.52 -16.04 -3.33
N MET A 73 -5.73 -15.10 -3.88
CA MET A 73 -4.29 -15.23 -4.10
C MET A 73 -3.45 -14.65 -2.95
N LEU A 74 -4.10 -14.02 -1.94
CA LEU A 74 -3.38 -13.45 -0.81
C LEU A 74 -2.74 -14.55 0.04
N GLU A 75 -1.47 -14.38 0.34
CA GLU A 75 -0.76 -15.23 1.29
C GLU A 75 -1.08 -14.78 2.72
N HIS A 76 -1.25 -15.76 3.62
CA HIS A 76 -1.58 -15.53 5.03
C HIS A 76 -2.73 -14.52 5.24
N PRO A 77 -3.94 -14.78 4.68
CA PRO A 77 -5.08 -13.92 4.89
C PRO A 77 -5.49 -13.95 6.37
N LEU A 78 -5.71 -12.76 6.92
CA LEU A 78 -6.19 -12.56 8.29
C LEU A 78 -7.65 -12.10 8.25
N SER A 79 -8.45 -12.54 9.23
CA SER A 79 -9.82 -12.04 9.42
C SER A 79 -9.88 -10.67 10.11
N GLY A 80 -8.76 -10.20 10.65
CA GLY A 80 -8.60 -8.94 11.35
C GLY A 80 -7.29 -8.88 12.11
N ASP A 81 -7.07 -7.80 12.85
CA ASP A 81 -5.93 -7.63 13.76
C ASP A 81 -6.39 -7.00 15.08
N ALA A 82 -5.75 -7.38 16.18
CA ALA A 82 -6.12 -6.91 17.53
C ALA A 82 -5.92 -5.39 17.73
N GLY A 83 -5.07 -4.74 16.94
CA GLY A 83 -4.85 -3.29 16.99
C GLY A 83 -5.90 -2.46 16.25
N ILE A 84 -6.77 -3.10 15.45
CA ILE A 84 -7.84 -2.44 14.71
C ILE A 84 -9.17 -3.11 15.08
N SER A 85 -10.11 -2.33 15.58
CA SER A 85 -11.44 -2.84 15.96
C SER A 85 -12.47 -2.78 14.84
N GLU A 86 -12.26 -1.91 13.86
CA GLU A 86 -13.16 -1.72 12.72
C GLU A 86 -12.37 -1.25 11.50
N ILE A 87 -12.65 -1.84 10.33
CA ILE A 87 -12.07 -1.43 9.04
C ILE A 87 -13.20 -1.34 8.02
N ARG A 88 -13.23 -0.26 7.25
CA ARG A 88 -14.16 -0.06 6.12
C ARG A 88 -13.44 0.58 4.94
N ALA A 89 -13.88 0.23 3.75
CA ALA A 89 -13.46 0.88 2.51
C ALA A 89 -14.62 0.95 1.52
N SER A 90 -14.63 1.97 0.65
CA SER A 90 -15.62 2.09 -0.43
C SER A 90 -15.29 1.23 -1.65
N GLU A 91 -14.03 0.89 -1.81
CA GLU A 91 -13.48 0.02 -2.85
C GLU A 91 -12.55 -1.00 -2.20
N ASP A 92 -12.20 -2.05 -2.94
CA ASP A 92 -11.32 -3.10 -2.43
C ASP A 92 -9.95 -2.55 -2.00
N CYS A 93 -9.61 -2.85 -0.76
CA CYS A 93 -8.32 -2.51 -0.17
C CYS A 93 -7.67 -3.75 0.44
N ILE A 94 -6.36 -3.69 0.64
CA ILE A 94 -5.63 -4.65 1.47
C ILE A 94 -4.93 -3.92 2.61
N VAL A 95 -4.90 -4.56 3.78
CA VAL A 95 -4.17 -4.07 4.94
C VAL A 95 -3.12 -5.10 5.32
N GLY A 96 -1.87 -4.84 4.96
CA GLY A 96 -0.73 -5.61 5.45
C GLY A 96 -0.52 -5.31 6.93
N VAL A 97 -0.50 -6.35 7.76
CA VAL A 97 -0.27 -6.26 9.21
C VAL A 97 1.19 -6.53 9.51
N PHE A 98 1.81 -5.65 10.26
CA PHE A 98 3.20 -5.73 10.65
C PHE A 98 3.33 -5.63 12.18
N GLY A 99 4.31 -6.33 12.75
CA GLY A 99 4.57 -6.31 14.19
C GLY A 99 6.04 -6.24 14.53
N ASN A 100 6.36 -5.56 15.66
CA ASN A 100 7.67 -5.55 16.26
C ASN A 100 7.56 -5.33 17.77
N GLN A 101 7.95 -6.32 18.58
CA GLN A 101 8.02 -6.24 20.05
C GLN A 101 6.77 -5.63 20.73
N GLY A 102 5.59 -5.98 20.23
CA GLY A 102 4.31 -5.44 20.72
C GLY A 102 3.78 -4.24 19.95
N GLU A 103 4.64 -3.49 19.25
CA GLU A 103 4.20 -2.42 18.35
C GLU A 103 3.52 -2.99 17.09
N ARG A 104 2.57 -2.25 16.54
CA ARG A 104 1.87 -2.56 15.29
C ARG A 104 2.12 -1.49 14.24
N ALA A 105 2.13 -1.92 12.98
CA ALA A 105 2.09 -1.04 11.84
C ALA A 105 1.25 -1.66 10.72
N TYR A 106 0.73 -0.83 9.83
CA TYR A 106 -0.21 -1.26 8.80
C TYR A 106 0.15 -0.61 7.46
N LEU A 107 0.29 -1.43 6.43
CA LEU A 107 0.39 -0.96 5.05
C LEU A 107 -0.99 -1.08 4.40
N VAL A 108 -1.64 0.03 4.16
CA VAL A 108 -2.96 0.07 3.52
C VAL A 108 -2.76 0.41 2.06
N SER A 109 -3.34 -0.38 1.17
CA SER A 109 -3.27 -0.13 -0.28
C SER A 109 -4.65 -0.25 -0.92
N ASN A 110 -4.95 0.69 -1.81
CA ASN A 110 -6.07 0.58 -2.73
C ASN A 110 -5.79 -0.59 -3.69
N TYR A 111 -6.63 -1.62 -3.68
CA TYR A 111 -6.42 -2.88 -4.38
C TYR A 111 -7.38 -3.05 -5.57
N THR A 112 -7.85 -1.94 -6.12
CA THR A 112 -8.60 -1.93 -7.38
C THR A 112 -7.65 -2.00 -8.58
N ASP A 113 -8.18 -2.34 -9.74
CA ASP A 113 -7.41 -2.28 -10.99
C ASP A 113 -7.00 -0.81 -11.26
N PRO A 114 -5.70 -0.50 -11.34
CA PRO A 114 -5.25 0.86 -11.62
C PRO A 114 -5.78 1.45 -12.94
N ALA A 115 -6.13 0.59 -13.92
CA ALA A 115 -6.72 1.02 -15.19
C ALA A 115 -8.13 1.61 -15.03
N GLU A 116 -8.85 1.25 -13.96
CA GLU A 116 -10.17 1.80 -13.66
C GLU A 116 -10.13 3.19 -13.02
N GLY A 117 -8.98 3.60 -12.46
CA GLY A 117 -8.78 4.92 -11.86
C GLY A 117 -9.65 5.18 -10.62
N LYS A 118 -10.10 4.14 -9.91
CA LYS A 118 -10.99 4.27 -8.75
C LYS A 118 -10.24 4.69 -7.51
N ASN A 119 -10.77 5.69 -6.81
CA ASN A 119 -10.30 6.10 -5.49
C ASN A 119 -11.08 5.36 -4.41
N ALA A 120 -10.40 4.94 -3.35
CA ALA A 120 -11.01 4.27 -2.21
C ALA A 120 -11.10 5.21 -0.99
N ALA A 121 -12.30 5.47 -0.49
CA ALA A 121 -12.46 6.02 0.85
C ALA A 121 -12.18 4.89 1.86
N PHE A 122 -11.21 5.10 2.72
CA PHE A 122 -10.77 4.12 3.73
C PHE A 122 -10.94 4.69 5.12
N SER A 123 -11.44 3.90 6.05
CA SER A 123 -11.48 4.22 7.48
C SER A 123 -11.09 3.01 8.33
N ALA A 124 -10.38 3.28 9.43
CA ALA A 124 -10.03 2.28 10.42
C ALA A 124 -10.07 2.86 11.82
N ARG A 125 -10.64 2.10 12.78
CA ARG A 125 -10.64 2.45 14.21
C ARG A 125 -9.50 1.73 14.91
N PHE A 126 -8.54 2.50 15.39
CA PHE A 126 -7.40 2.00 16.14
C PHE A 126 -7.67 1.98 17.64
N ARG A 127 -6.85 1.29 18.41
CA ARG A 127 -6.79 1.38 19.88
C ARG A 127 -5.74 2.39 20.31
N SER A 128 -5.78 3.57 19.71
CA SER A 128 -4.75 4.59 19.86
C SER A 128 -5.34 5.95 19.49
N GLU A 129 -5.02 6.99 20.24
CA GLU A 129 -5.46 8.36 19.96
C GLU A 129 -4.67 9.03 18.83
N LYS A 130 -3.57 8.42 18.40
CA LYS A 130 -2.68 8.98 17.38
C LYS A 130 -2.13 7.93 16.44
N VAL A 131 -1.86 8.33 15.20
CA VAL A 131 -1.11 7.53 14.24
C VAL A 131 -0.01 8.35 13.58
N VAL A 132 1.11 7.71 13.26
CA VAL A 132 2.08 8.24 12.31
C VAL A 132 1.68 7.77 10.93
N LEU A 133 1.37 8.72 10.05
CA LEU A 133 1.08 8.49 8.64
C LEU A 133 2.34 8.76 7.81
N CYS A 134 2.76 7.76 7.03
CA CYS A 134 3.74 7.92 5.95
C CYS A 134 3.00 7.84 4.61
N ARG A 135 3.01 8.94 3.84
CA ARG A 135 2.29 9.08 2.56
C ARG A 135 3.02 10.07 1.65
N GLY A 136 3.19 9.69 0.37
CA GLY A 136 3.76 10.57 -0.66
C GLY A 136 5.13 11.15 -0.31
N GLY A 137 5.99 10.38 0.37
CA GLY A 137 7.31 10.82 0.81
C GLY A 137 7.31 11.68 2.09
N ALA A 138 6.15 11.98 2.67
CA ALA A 138 6.01 12.74 3.90
C ALA A 138 5.64 11.84 5.09
N ARG A 139 6.06 12.26 6.28
CA ARG A 139 5.71 11.63 7.55
C ARG A 139 5.02 12.66 8.45
N LYS A 140 3.84 12.32 8.98
CA LYS A 140 3.06 13.18 9.86
C LYS A 140 2.49 12.38 11.04
N GLU A 141 2.47 12.96 12.22
CA GLU A 141 1.65 12.48 13.33
C GLU A 141 0.27 13.11 13.24
N ILE A 142 -0.77 12.30 13.35
CA ILE A 142 -2.18 12.69 13.25
C ILE A 142 -2.87 12.27 14.52
N SER A 143 -3.54 13.21 15.21
CA SER A 143 -4.46 12.91 16.29
C SER A 143 -5.78 12.42 15.69
N LEU A 144 -6.27 11.30 16.21
CA LEU A 144 -7.51 10.67 15.76
C LEU A 144 -8.69 11.26 16.53
N GLN A 145 -9.80 11.46 15.84
CA GLN A 145 -11.07 11.75 16.49
C GLN A 145 -11.80 10.45 16.70
N ASP A 146 -12.22 10.17 17.94
CA ASP A 146 -12.88 8.91 18.32
C ASP A 146 -12.09 7.65 17.90
N ASP A 147 -10.74 7.76 17.92
CA ASP A 147 -9.81 6.70 17.51
C ASP A 147 -9.93 6.29 16.03
N VAL A 148 -10.60 7.07 15.21
CA VAL A 148 -10.83 6.77 13.78
C VAL A 148 -9.83 7.53 12.90
N PHE A 149 -9.16 6.78 12.05
CA PHE A 149 -8.38 7.30 10.93
C PHE A 149 -9.21 7.21 9.65
N GLU A 150 -9.27 8.29 8.90
CA GLU A 150 -9.95 8.35 7.60
C GLU A 150 -9.07 8.97 6.54
N CYS A 151 -9.13 8.43 5.33
CA CYS A 151 -8.47 9.02 4.17
C CYS A 151 -9.11 8.54 2.86
N THR A 152 -8.77 9.22 1.76
CA THR A 152 -9.01 8.73 0.41
C THR A 152 -7.69 8.27 -0.18
N LEU A 153 -7.62 7.04 -0.66
CA LEU A 153 -6.49 6.49 -1.40
C LEU A 153 -6.76 6.61 -2.91
N GLU A 154 -5.82 7.17 -3.62
CA GLU A 154 -5.85 7.16 -5.09
C GLU A 154 -5.69 5.74 -5.63
N SER A 155 -6.05 5.55 -6.90
CA SER A 155 -5.86 4.27 -7.57
C SER A 155 -4.40 3.81 -7.50
N GLY A 156 -4.18 2.60 -6.95
CA GLY A 156 -2.84 2.02 -6.75
C GLY A 156 -2.01 2.67 -5.64
N GLU A 157 -2.57 3.62 -4.87
CA GLU A 157 -1.87 4.25 -3.77
C GLU A 157 -1.78 3.34 -2.55
N GLY A 158 -0.64 3.45 -1.85
CA GLY A 158 -0.41 2.84 -0.54
C GLY A 158 0.03 3.86 0.50
N ILE A 159 -0.35 3.64 1.75
CA ILE A 159 0.08 4.42 2.92
C ILE A 159 0.56 3.49 4.03
N PHE A 160 1.52 3.98 4.85
CA PHE A 160 1.98 3.24 6.02
C PHE A 160 1.57 3.96 7.30
N LEU A 161 0.91 3.23 8.20
CA LEU A 161 0.34 3.73 9.44
C LEU A 161 1.00 3.05 10.64
N ILE A 162 1.38 3.83 11.65
CA ILE A 162 1.93 3.32 12.91
C ILE A 162 1.11 3.95 14.04
N PRO A 163 0.18 3.20 14.69
CA PRO A 163 -0.50 3.66 15.89
C PRO A 163 0.51 4.00 17.00
N LYS A 164 0.20 5.00 17.80
CA LYS A 164 1.01 5.47 18.95
C LYS A 164 0.22 5.31 20.23
N GLU A 165 0.79 4.57 21.17
CA GLU A 165 0.28 4.49 22.56
C GLU A 165 0.50 5.79 23.32
#